data_cdaff2d863ef503ad7a8bba4a0d3969a
#
_entry.id   cdaff2d863ef503ad7a8bba4a0d3969a
#
_cell.length_a   1.000
_cell.length_b   1.000
_cell.length_c   1.000
_cell.angle_alpha   90.00
_cell.angle_beta   90.00
_cell.angle_gamma   90.00
#
_symmetry.space_group_name_H-M   'P 1'
#
loop_
_entity.id
_entity.type
_entity.pdbx_description
1 polymer ?
#
loop_
_entity_poly.entity_id
_entity_poly.type
_entity_poly.pdbx_seq_one_letter_code
_entity_poly.pdbx_strand_id
1 'polypeptide(L)'
;MRIWVYTGILVVLAILAVIGYRVMIDVKPDVTRPTMTPAIRADIAALEARLMVHVRMLGGTIGKRHLARPNALRAAAEYIRKTWTDQGFTVRTEAFQVDGRPCENLIIELRGVGRPQEIVLIGAHYDTAPGTPGANDNGSGVALLLEMSRAFTQAPLQRTLRFVAFTNEEPPHFFTEDMGSRVHARNARQRGEAIVAMVSLETIGYYSDASGSQSYPFPFGLLYPSAGNFLAVVGNLPSRPLAIDFLRAFMEVSDFPVEGVATFEMIPGINWSDHWSFWKEGYPALMLTDTAPFRYPQYHAPEDIPDHLTPPAFARVGHGIIQAVRHLASPR
;
A
#
# COMPACT_ATOMS: atom_id res chain seq x y z
N MET A 1 16.32 -1.97 -50.91
CA MET A 1 15.04 -2.44 -50.32
C MET A 1 15.19 -2.93 -48.87
N ARG A 2 16.13 -3.82 -48.48
CA ARG A 2 16.28 -4.32 -47.13
C ARG A 2 16.59 -3.24 -46.06
N ILE A 3 17.46 -2.26 -46.36
CA ILE A 3 17.83 -1.16 -45.45
C ILE A 3 16.61 -0.34 -45.06
N TRP A 4 15.75 0.03 -46.01
CA TRP A 4 14.54 0.81 -45.71
C TRP A 4 13.53 0.06 -44.87
N VAL A 5 13.44 -1.28 -45.00
CA VAL A 5 12.60 -2.12 -44.11
C VAL A 5 13.11 -2.12 -42.71
N TYR A 6 14.43 -2.30 -42.49
CA TYR A 6 15.02 -2.26 -41.14
C TYR A 6 14.90 -0.87 -40.50
N THR A 7 15.11 0.19 -41.26
CA THR A 7 14.90 1.57 -40.78
C THR A 7 13.45 1.79 -40.36
N GLY A 8 12.49 1.33 -41.15
CA GLY A 8 11.06 1.43 -40.81
C GLY A 8 10.70 0.67 -39.51
N ILE A 9 11.23 -0.55 -39.35
CA ILE A 9 11.04 -1.33 -38.09
C ILE A 9 11.62 -0.60 -36.90
N LEU A 10 12.84 -0.07 -36.98
CA LEU A 10 13.47 0.68 -35.90
C LEU A 10 12.67 1.92 -35.52
N VAL A 11 12.14 2.66 -36.46
CA VAL A 11 11.29 3.82 -36.22
C VAL A 11 10.00 3.42 -35.50
N VAL A 12 9.35 2.34 -35.93
CA VAL A 12 8.14 1.82 -35.25
C VAL A 12 8.44 1.39 -33.82
N LEU A 13 9.55 0.66 -33.58
CA LEU A 13 9.96 0.25 -32.25
C LEU A 13 10.27 1.44 -31.34
N ALA A 14 10.93 2.48 -31.87
CA ALA A 14 11.20 3.71 -31.14
C ALA A 14 9.91 4.45 -30.76
N ILE A 15 8.95 4.53 -31.67
CA ILE A 15 7.63 5.13 -31.41
C ILE A 15 6.90 4.34 -30.31
N LEU A 16 6.87 3.00 -30.40
CA LEU A 16 6.24 2.15 -29.40
C LEU A 16 6.91 2.28 -28.02
N ALA A 17 8.24 2.39 -27.97
CA ALA A 17 8.98 2.63 -26.74
C ALA A 17 8.62 3.99 -26.11
N VAL A 18 8.52 5.05 -26.92
CA VAL A 18 8.09 6.39 -26.45
C VAL A 18 6.66 6.36 -25.93
N ILE A 19 5.75 5.73 -26.65
CA ILE A 19 4.35 5.58 -26.23
C ILE A 19 4.30 4.77 -24.92
N GLY A 20 5.00 3.65 -24.84
CA GLY A 20 5.07 2.83 -23.64
C GLY A 20 5.60 3.62 -22.44
N TYR A 21 6.68 4.38 -22.62
CA TYR A 21 7.21 5.27 -21.58
C TYR A 21 6.16 6.28 -21.12
N ARG A 22 5.53 7.02 -22.04
CA ARG A 22 4.51 8.04 -21.72
C ARG A 22 3.28 7.48 -21.02
N VAL A 23 2.87 6.28 -21.37
CA VAL A 23 1.65 5.66 -20.82
C VAL A 23 1.93 4.97 -19.47
N MET A 24 3.08 4.31 -19.33
CA MET A 24 3.34 3.44 -18.18
C MET A 24 4.26 4.06 -17.12
N ILE A 25 5.23 4.87 -17.53
CA ILE A 25 6.31 5.38 -16.67
C ILE A 25 6.11 6.86 -16.33
N ASP A 26 5.74 7.68 -17.32
CA ASP A 26 5.54 9.12 -17.15
C ASP A 26 4.20 9.41 -16.45
N VAL A 27 4.11 9.00 -15.19
CA VAL A 27 2.92 9.18 -14.34
C VAL A 27 3.11 10.27 -13.28
N LYS A 28 4.35 10.74 -13.06
CA LYS A 28 4.64 11.79 -12.07
C LYS A 28 4.21 13.15 -12.62
N PRO A 29 3.30 13.85 -11.92
CA PRO A 29 2.95 15.23 -12.29
C PRO A 29 4.08 16.19 -11.93
N ASP A 30 4.16 17.29 -12.67
CA ASP A 30 5.02 18.42 -12.30
C ASP A 30 4.29 19.27 -11.26
N VAL A 31 4.78 19.26 -10.02
CA VAL A 31 4.23 20.03 -8.90
C VAL A 31 5.34 20.61 -8.03
N THR A 32 5.10 21.79 -7.46
CA THR A 32 6.00 22.40 -6.50
C THR A 32 5.92 21.65 -5.18
N ARG A 33 7.05 21.13 -4.71
CA ARG A 33 7.11 20.44 -3.42
C ARG A 33 7.10 21.42 -2.25
N PRO A 34 6.50 21.07 -1.11
CA PRO A 34 6.39 21.93 0.05
C PRO A 34 7.74 22.05 0.78
N THR A 35 7.90 23.14 1.50
CA THR A 35 8.94 23.28 2.49
C THR A 35 8.47 22.69 3.82
N MET A 36 9.29 21.84 4.43
CA MET A 36 9.00 21.23 5.72
C MET A 36 9.11 22.24 6.85
N THR A 37 7.97 22.68 7.39
CA THR A 37 7.91 23.61 8.53
C THR A 37 8.27 22.91 9.86
N PRO A 38 8.65 23.66 10.92
CA PRO A 38 8.86 23.07 12.24
C PRO A 38 7.63 22.32 12.79
N ALA A 39 6.42 22.81 12.52
CA ALA A 39 5.17 22.14 12.93
C ALA A 39 5.02 20.77 12.24
N ILE A 40 5.19 20.70 10.92
CA ILE A 40 5.14 19.44 10.18
C ILE A 40 6.19 18.44 10.71
N ARG A 41 7.41 18.91 11.02
CA ARG A 41 8.46 18.05 11.60
C ARG A 41 8.05 17.49 12.98
N ALA A 42 7.40 18.29 13.80
CA ALA A 42 6.91 17.83 15.12
C ALA A 42 5.80 16.78 14.96
N ASP A 43 4.88 16.96 14.01
CA ASP A 43 3.82 16.00 13.71
C ASP A 43 4.39 14.66 13.21
N ILE A 44 5.43 14.72 12.35
CA ILE A 44 6.12 13.53 11.85
C ILE A 44 6.83 12.80 12.98
N ALA A 45 7.54 13.51 13.87
CA ALA A 45 8.21 12.88 15.02
C ALA A 45 7.22 12.23 15.99
N ALA A 46 6.07 12.85 16.22
CA ALA A 46 5.00 12.26 17.00
C ALA A 46 4.38 11.02 16.32
N LEU A 47 4.24 11.05 14.99
CA LEU A 47 3.77 9.90 14.21
C LEU A 47 4.78 8.75 14.27
N GLU A 48 6.10 9.02 14.16
CA GLU A 48 7.16 8.03 14.27
C GLU A 48 7.05 7.21 15.55
N ALA A 49 6.95 7.91 16.70
CA ALA A 49 6.83 7.25 17.98
C ALA A 49 5.64 6.28 18.04
N ARG A 50 4.48 6.69 17.50
CA ARG A 50 3.27 5.87 17.50
C ARG A 50 3.34 4.71 16.52
N LEU A 51 3.85 4.91 15.32
CA LEU A 51 4.06 3.84 14.33
C LEU A 51 4.92 2.72 14.91
N MET A 52 6.01 3.08 15.59
CA MET A 52 6.92 2.10 16.17
C MET A 52 6.32 1.34 17.36
N VAL A 53 5.33 1.89 18.07
CA VAL A 53 4.54 1.13 19.06
C VAL A 53 3.80 -0.03 18.38
N HIS A 54 3.12 0.24 17.28
CA HIS A 54 2.38 -0.78 16.52
C HIS A 54 3.29 -1.82 15.90
N VAL A 55 4.40 -1.39 15.27
CA VAL A 55 5.39 -2.29 14.67
C VAL A 55 6.00 -3.23 15.73
N ARG A 56 6.40 -2.71 16.91
CA ARG A 56 6.93 -3.54 17.99
C ARG A 56 5.91 -4.52 18.53
N MET A 57 4.65 -4.14 18.61
CA MET A 57 3.58 -5.06 19.02
C MET A 57 3.40 -6.18 17.99
N LEU A 58 3.24 -5.84 16.72
CA LEU A 58 2.94 -6.81 15.64
C LEU A 58 4.16 -7.67 15.29
N GLY A 59 5.29 -7.06 14.97
CA GLY A 59 6.50 -7.74 14.52
C GLY A 59 7.42 -8.21 15.66
N GLY A 60 7.32 -7.60 16.85
CA GLY A 60 8.14 -7.95 18.01
C GLY A 60 7.42 -8.88 18.99
N THR A 61 6.32 -8.42 19.58
CA THR A 61 5.63 -9.16 20.67
C THR A 61 4.79 -10.31 20.13
N ILE A 62 3.96 -10.10 19.12
CA ILE A 62 3.10 -11.12 18.50
C ILE A 62 3.94 -11.98 17.53
N GLY A 63 4.70 -11.35 16.67
CA GLY A 63 5.58 -12.01 15.72
C GLY A 63 4.83 -12.80 14.66
N LYS A 64 5.32 -14.01 14.36
CA LYS A 64 4.81 -14.90 13.29
C LYS A 64 3.32 -15.18 13.45
N ARG A 65 2.51 -14.64 12.55
CA ARG A 65 1.04 -14.62 12.64
C ARG A 65 0.38 -15.00 11.30
N HIS A 66 0.10 -16.26 11.14
CA HIS A 66 -0.52 -16.83 9.92
C HIS A 66 -1.47 -17.96 10.28
N LEU A 67 -2.24 -18.48 9.32
CA LEU A 67 -3.31 -19.44 9.59
C LEU A 67 -2.83 -20.74 10.28
N ALA A 68 -1.58 -21.17 10.04
CA ALA A 68 -0.99 -22.28 10.79
C ALA A 68 -0.54 -21.92 12.23
N ARG A 69 -0.64 -20.62 12.61
CA ARG A 69 -0.41 -20.11 13.97
C ARG A 69 -1.65 -19.33 14.47
N PRO A 70 -2.78 -19.99 14.62
CA PRO A 70 -4.09 -19.32 14.81
C PRO A 70 -4.15 -18.44 16.06
N ASN A 71 -3.42 -18.77 17.13
CA ASN A 71 -3.39 -17.94 18.32
C ASN A 71 -2.69 -16.60 18.10
N ALA A 72 -1.56 -16.58 17.38
CA ALA A 72 -0.85 -15.35 17.06
C ALA A 72 -1.63 -14.51 16.02
N LEU A 73 -2.23 -15.14 15.00
CA LEU A 73 -3.10 -14.47 14.05
C LEU A 73 -4.29 -13.80 14.76
N ARG A 74 -4.94 -14.52 15.69
CA ARG A 74 -6.03 -13.96 16.50
C ARG A 74 -5.55 -12.82 17.38
N ALA A 75 -4.37 -12.94 18.03
CA ALA A 75 -3.82 -11.88 18.86
C ALA A 75 -3.59 -10.59 18.05
N ALA A 76 -3.15 -10.70 16.79
CA ALA A 76 -3.02 -9.55 15.90
C ALA A 76 -4.39 -8.93 15.56
N ALA A 77 -5.39 -9.76 15.23
CA ALA A 77 -6.76 -9.30 14.99
C ALA A 77 -7.35 -8.59 16.23
N GLU A 78 -7.18 -9.15 17.42
CA GLU A 78 -7.62 -8.56 18.67
C GLU A 78 -6.90 -7.23 18.98
N TYR A 79 -5.60 -7.15 18.72
CA TYR A 79 -4.84 -5.91 18.87
C TYR A 79 -5.37 -4.80 17.94
N ILE A 80 -5.60 -5.10 16.68
CA ILE A 80 -6.17 -4.16 15.70
C ILE A 80 -7.57 -3.73 16.14
N ARG A 81 -8.42 -4.69 16.50
CA ARG A 81 -9.79 -4.45 16.97
C ARG A 81 -9.80 -3.53 18.17
N LYS A 82 -8.97 -3.84 19.18
CA LYS A 82 -8.86 -3.03 20.40
C LYS A 82 -8.40 -1.61 20.06
N THR A 83 -7.37 -1.46 19.22
CA THR A 83 -6.83 -0.16 18.85
C THR A 83 -7.91 0.71 18.18
N TRP A 84 -8.67 0.16 17.22
CA TRP A 84 -9.77 0.88 16.59
C TRP A 84 -10.92 1.19 17.55
N THR A 85 -11.25 0.29 18.45
CA THR A 85 -12.27 0.53 19.50
C THR A 85 -11.83 1.64 20.46
N ASP A 86 -10.57 1.66 20.89
CA ASP A 86 -10.00 2.72 21.73
C ASP A 86 -9.97 4.08 21.01
N GLN A 87 -9.89 4.10 19.69
CA GLN A 87 -10.04 5.30 18.85
C GLN A 87 -11.50 5.74 18.67
N GLY A 88 -12.48 5.00 19.20
CA GLY A 88 -13.90 5.30 19.13
C GLY A 88 -14.63 4.70 17.92
N PHE A 89 -14.00 3.80 17.16
CA PHE A 89 -14.65 3.14 16.02
C PHE A 89 -15.45 1.91 16.42
N THR A 90 -16.57 1.66 15.71
CA THR A 90 -17.23 0.37 15.72
C THR A 90 -16.58 -0.54 14.69
N VAL A 91 -15.96 -1.62 15.12
CA VAL A 91 -15.26 -2.57 14.26
C VAL A 91 -16.25 -3.63 13.76
N ARG A 92 -16.40 -3.73 12.45
CA ARG A 92 -17.15 -4.79 11.78
C ARG A 92 -16.21 -5.94 11.42
N THR A 93 -16.66 -7.16 11.62
CA THR A 93 -15.96 -8.38 11.20
C THR A 93 -16.57 -8.92 9.92
N GLU A 94 -15.74 -9.18 8.90
CA GLU A 94 -16.10 -9.96 7.74
C GLU A 94 -15.48 -11.36 7.89
N ALA A 95 -16.28 -12.28 8.44
CA ALA A 95 -15.84 -13.64 8.75
C ALA A 95 -15.98 -14.56 7.52
N PHE A 96 -15.02 -15.44 7.33
CA PHE A 96 -15.03 -16.49 6.32
C PHE A 96 -14.23 -17.71 6.80
N GLN A 97 -14.17 -18.77 5.99
CA GLN A 97 -13.41 -19.98 6.34
C GLN A 97 -12.44 -20.36 5.23
N VAL A 98 -11.26 -20.83 5.63
CA VAL A 98 -10.24 -21.38 4.74
C VAL A 98 -9.83 -22.72 5.31
N ASP A 99 -10.00 -23.80 4.55
CA ASP A 99 -9.72 -25.17 4.98
C ASP A 99 -10.38 -25.55 6.33
N GLY A 100 -11.62 -25.08 6.54
CA GLY A 100 -12.37 -25.30 7.79
C GLY A 100 -11.87 -24.48 8.99
N ARG A 101 -10.93 -23.57 8.80
CA ARG A 101 -10.39 -22.68 9.84
C ARG A 101 -11.02 -21.28 9.72
N PRO A 102 -11.43 -20.66 10.84
CA PRO A 102 -12.01 -19.33 10.83
C PRO A 102 -10.95 -18.27 10.48
N CYS A 103 -11.33 -17.39 9.56
CA CYS A 103 -10.57 -16.22 9.12
C CYS A 103 -11.46 -14.98 9.21
N GLU A 104 -10.88 -13.82 9.36
CA GLU A 104 -11.63 -12.57 9.45
C GLU A 104 -10.87 -11.38 8.85
N ASN A 105 -11.57 -10.53 8.10
CA ASN A 105 -11.14 -9.17 7.85
C ASN A 105 -11.78 -8.25 8.89
N LEU A 106 -11.05 -7.24 9.32
CA LEU A 106 -11.54 -6.23 10.25
C LEU A 106 -11.78 -4.93 9.50
N ILE A 107 -12.92 -4.29 9.73
CA ILE A 107 -13.38 -3.16 8.94
C ILE A 107 -13.87 -2.06 9.85
N ILE A 108 -13.42 -0.83 9.60
CA ILE A 108 -14.04 0.39 10.12
C ILE A 108 -14.37 1.34 8.98
N GLU A 109 -15.35 2.22 9.20
CA GLU A 109 -15.81 3.13 8.16
C GLU A 109 -16.17 4.49 8.74
N LEU A 110 -15.71 5.55 8.05
CA LEU A 110 -16.14 6.92 8.29
C LEU A 110 -17.00 7.35 7.11
N ARG A 111 -18.29 7.50 7.36
CA ARG A 111 -19.25 7.88 6.32
C ARG A 111 -19.02 9.31 5.82
N GLY A 112 -18.90 9.46 4.51
CA GLY A 112 -18.80 10.76 3.85
C GLY A 112 -20.09 11.59 3.98
N VAL A 113 -19.95 12.92 3.97
CA VAL A 113 -21.10 13.84 4.09
C VAL A 113 -21.61 14.35 2.75
N GLY A 114 -20.77 14.38 1.71
CA GLY A 114 -21.15 14.89 0.38
C GLY A 114 -21.48 13.79 -0.62
N ARG A 115 -20.62 12.77 -0.69
CA ARG A 115 -20.72 11.63 -1.62
C ARG A 115 -20.55 10.31 -0.86
N PRO A 116 -21.47 9.98 0.09
CA PRO A 116 -21.32 8.83 0.98
C PRO A 116 -21.32 7.47 0.26
N GLN A 117 -21.82 7.38 -0.96
CA GLN A 117 -21.82 6.16 -1.78
C GLN A 117 -20.46 5.91 -2.45
N GLU A 118 -19.62 6.93 -2.64
CA GLU A 118 -18.27 6.78 -3.16
C GLU A 118 -17.33 6.38 -2.01
N ILE A 119 -16.66 5.24 -2.16
CA ILE A 119 -15.80 4.66 -1.12
C ILE A 119 -14.33 4.80 -1.55
N VAL A 120 -13.53 5.44 -0.69
CA VAL A 120 -12.07 5.34 -0.71
C VAL A 120 -11.68 4.28 0.33
N LEU A 121 -11.05 3.19 -0.11
CA LEU A 121 -10.68 2.07 0.75
C LEU A 121 -9.17 2.05 0.94
N ILE A 122 -8.72 1.95 2.18
CA ILE A 122 -7.32 1.75 2.54
C ILE A 122 -7.21 0.38 3.22
N GLY A 123 -6.30 -0.45 2.75
CA GLY A 123 -6.09 -1.80 3.28
C GLY A 123 -4.64 -2.12 3.57
N ALA A 124 -4.44 -3.05 4.49
CA ALA A 124 -3.15 -3.70 4.76
C ALA A 124 -3.41 -5.11 5.28
N HIS A 125 -2.62 -6.08 4.86
CA HIS A 125 -2.74 -7.41 5.45
C HIS A 125 -2.05 -7.48 6.81
N TYR A 126 -2.59 -8.28 7.73
CA TYR A 126 -2.05 -8.41 9.08
C TYR A 126 -1.44 -9.78 9.37
N ASP A 127 -1.54 -10.72 8.46
CA ASP A 127 -0.81 -11.99 8.51
C ASP A 127 0.66 -11.83 8.09
N THR A 128 1.44 -12.90 8.16
CA THR A 128 2.85 -12.94 7.76
C THR A 128 3.16 -14.20 6.99
N ALA A 129 4.16 -14.15 6.13
CA ALA A 129 4.73 -15.35 5.53
C ALA A 129 5.22 -16.35 6.61
N PRO A 130 5.16 -17.67 6.34
CA PRO A 130 5.67 -18.66 7.26
C PRO A 130 7.16 -18.44 7.56
N GLY A 131 7.50 -18.28 8.83
CA GLY A 131 8.90 -18.14 9.26
C GLY A 131 9.33 -16.73 9.62
N THR A 132 8.63 -15.69 9.16
CA THR A 132 8.96 -14.28 9.42
C THR A 132 8.12 -13.68 10.55
N PRO A 133 8.69 -12.81 11.40
CA PRO A 133 7.93 -12.01 12.37
C PRO A 133 7.10 -10.91 11.73
N GLY A 134 7.45 -10.46 10.53
CA GLY A 134 6.68 -9.49 9.75
C GLY A 134 6.59 -8.10 10.36
N ALA A 135 7.72 -7.52 10.71
CA ALA A 135 7.76 -6.14 11.22
C ALA A 135 7.56 -5.14 10.09
N ASN A 136 8.23 -5.34 8.95
CA ASN A 136 7.99 -4.58 7.73
C ASN A 136 6.85 -5.18 6.93
N ASP A 137 6.86 -6.49 6.76
CA ASP A 137 5.90 -7.26 5.96
C ASP A 137 4.90 -8.03 6.85
N ASN A 138 3.68 -7.49 7.10
CA ASN A 138 3.24 -6.15 6.76
C ASN A 138 2.83 -5.38 8.04
N GLY A 139 3.65 -5.53 9.10
CA GLY A 139 3.49 -4.78 10.35
C GLY A 139 3.57 -3.26 10.14
N SER A 140 4.39 -2.80 9.16
CA SER A 140 4.51 -1.38 8.81
C SER A 140 3.23 -0.86 8.13
N GLY A 141 2.64 -1.61 7.20
CA GLY A 141 1.37 -1.25 6.57
C GLY A 141 0.23 -1.18 7.57
N VAL A 142 0.10 -2.18 8.46
CA VAL A 142 -0.91 -2.18 9.53
C VAL A 142 -0.69 -1.03 10.51
N ALA A 143 0.56 -0.73 10.89
CA ALA A 143 0.86 0.40 11.77
C ALA A 143 0.38 1.73 11.17
N LEU A 144 0.64 1.95 9.89
CA LEU A 144 0.16 3.16 9.22
C LEU A 144 -1.37 3.14 9.07
N LEU A 145 -2.00 2.00 8.79
CA LEU A 145 -3.46 1.86 8.72
C LEU A 145 -4.12 2.32 10.03
N LEU A 146 -3.59 1.91 11.18
CA LEU A 146 -4.08 2.28 12.52
C LEU A 146 -3.86 3.77 12.84
N GLU A 147 -2.71 4.33 12.50
CA GLU A 147 -2.44 5.75 12.73
C GLU A 147 -3.17 6.66 11.74
N MET A 148 -3.39 6.19 10.52
CA MET A 148 -4.20 6.91 9.54
C MET A 148 -5.64 6.98 9.99
N SER A 149 -6.27 5.89 10.42
CA SER A 149 -7.65 5.90 10.94
C SER A 149 -7.80 6.90 12.08
N ARG A 150 -6.84 6.95 13.01
CA ARG A 150 -6.78 7.93 14.10
C ARG A 150 -6.77 9.37 13.59
N ALA A 151 -6.01 9.65 12.51
CA ALA A 151 -5.90 11.00 11.95
C ALA A 151 -7.19 11.51 11.28
N PHE A 152 -8.15 10.61 11.02
CA PHE A 152 -9.42 10.93 10.37
C PHE A 152 -10.63 10.94 11.31
N THR A 153 -10.50 10.60 12.60
CA THR A 153 -11.63 10.49 13.55
C THR A 153 -12.54 11.71 13.60
N GLN A 154 -12.03 12.90 13.32
CA GLN A 154 -12.76 14.17 13.42
C GLN A 154 -12.87 14.93 12.08
N ALA A 155 -12.50 14.31 10.97
CA ALA A 155 -12.46 15.00 9.68
C ALA A 155 -13.81 14.86 8.95
N PRO A 156 -14.50 15.95 8.58
CA PRO A 156 -15.62 15.87 7.66
C PRO A 156 -15.09 15.51 6.27
N LEU A 157 -15.41 14.31 5.78
CA LEU A 157 -14.97 13.80 4.49
C LEU A 157 -16.11 13.90 3.48
N GLN A 158 -15.78 14.19 2.21
CA GLN A 158 -16.78 14.19 1.14
C GLN A 158 -17.21 12.75 0.78
N ARG A 159 -16.24 11.83 0.66
CA ARG A 159 -16.43 10.42 0.37
C ARG A 159 -16.34 9.59 1.64
N THR A 160 -16.94 8.42 1.63
CA THR A 160 -16.76 7.43 2.69
C THR A 160 -15.32 6.90 2.65
N LEU A 161 -14.67 6.90 3.81
CA LEU A 161 -13.34 6.34 3.99
C LEU A 161 -13.46 5.03 4.77
N ARG A 162 -13.04 3.92 4.15
CA ARG A 162 -13.07 2.58 4.73
C ARG A 162 -11.64 2.11 4.97
N PHE A 163 -11.37 1.61 6.17
CA PHE A 163 -10.12 0.95 6.52
C PHE A 163 -10.38 -0.55 6.70
N VAL A 164 -9.53 -1.37 6.12
CA VAL A 164 -9.65 -2.83 6.20
C VAL A 164 -8.30 -3.45 6.53
N ALA A 165 -8.26 -4.23 7.63
CA ALA A 165 -7.15 -5.13 7.88
C ALA A 165 -7.51 -6.50 7.30
N PHE A 166 -6.76 -6.93 6.29
CA PHE A 166 -6.96 -8.19 5.59
C PHE A 166 -6.17 -9.33 6.24
N THR A 167 -6.64 -10.56 6.06
CA THR A 167 -5.90 -11.77 6.45
C THR A 167 -5.60 -12.64 5.23
N ASN A 168 -4.65 -13.57 5.37
CA ASN A 168 -4.30 -14.56 4.35
C ASN A 168 -3.85 -13.94 3.01
N GLU A 169 -3.10 -12.86 3.07
CA GLU A 169 -2.43 -12.33 1.86
C GLU A 169 -1.27 -13.23 1.45
N GLU A 170 -0.55 -13.76 2.41
CA GLU A 170 0.70 -14.47 2.27
C GLU A 170 0.56 -15.93 1.79
N PRO A 171 1.61 -16.53 1.22
CA PRO A 171 1.60 -17.95 0.89
C PRO A 171 1.21 -18.85 2.09
N PRO A 172 0.40 -19.90 1.88
CA PRO A 172 0.02 -20.48 0.57
C PRO A 172 -1.23 -19.86 -0.07
N HIS A 173 -1.83 -18.82 0.53
CA HIS A 173 -3.12 -18.27 0.09
C HIS A 173 -2.95 -17.15 -0.95
N PHE A 174 -1.74 -16.66 -1.17
CA PHE A 174 -1.42 -15.64 -2.16
C PHE A 174 -1.95 -16.00 -3.57
N PHE A 175 -2.61 -15.05 -4.26
CA PHE A 175 -3.28 -15.25 -5.55
C PHE A 175 -4.42 -16.28 -5.57
N THR A 176 -4.94 -16.67 -4.41
CA THR A 176 -6.11 -17.56 -4.33
C THR A 176 -7.37 -16.80 -3.96
N GLU A 177 -8.53 -17.48 -4.05
CA GLU A 177 -9.82 -16.93 -3.60
C GLU A 177 -9.91 -16.84 -2.07
N ASP A 178 -8.93 -17.40 -1.34
CA ASP A 178 -8.85 -17.44 0.12
C ASP A 178 -8.14 -16.23 0.73
N MET A 179 -7.56 -15.34 -0.10
CA MET A 179 -7.07 -14.05 0.37
C MET A 179 -8.22 -13.23 0.95
N GLY A 180 -8.01 -12.63 2.12
CA GLY A 180 -9.02 -11.78 2.74
C GLY A 180 -9.45 -10.61 1.84
N SER A 181 -8.50 -10.01 1.13
CA SER A 181 -8.79 -8.97 0.14
C SER A 181 -9.62 -9.48 -1.05
N ARG A 182 -9.41 -10.74 -1.50
CA ARG A 182 -10.25 -11.37 -2.53
C ARG A 182 -11.70 -11.54 -2.06
N VAL A 183 -11.86 -12.05 -0.84
CA VAL A 183 -13.18 -12.19 -0.21
C VAL A 183 -13.87 -10.83 -0.12
N HIS A 184 -13.16 -9.80 0.36
CA HIS A 184 -13.71 -8.45 0.51
C HIS A 184 -14.10 -7.82 -0.83
N ALA A 185 -13.19 -7.83 -1.81
CA ALA A 185 -13.41 -7.22 -3.12
C ALA A 185 -14.61 -7.86 -3.85
N ARG A 186 -14.70 -9.19 -3.85
CA ARG A 186 -15.83 -9.95 -4.42
C ARG A 186 -17.15 -9.61 -3.72
N ASN A 187 -17.17 -9.60 -2.38
CA ASN A 187 -18.35 -9.24 -1.61
C ASN A 187 -18.79 -7.79 -1.87
N ALA A 188 -17.84 -6.86 -1.96
CA ALA A 188 -18.11 -5.46 -2.31
C ALA A 188 -18.74 -5.36 -3.71
N ARG A 189 -18.21 -6.11 -4.68
CA ARG A 189 -18.76 -6.15 -6.05
C ARG A 189 -20.19 -6.70 -6.08
N GLN A 190 -20.44 -7.78 -5.34
CA GLN A 190 -21.78 -8.37 -5.23
C GLN A 190 -22.81 -7.41 -4.59
N ARG A 191 -22.36 -6.57 -3.64
CA ARG A 191 -23.20 -5.52 -3.03
C ARG A 191 -23.36 -4.29 -3.92
N GLY A 192 -22.69 -4.22 -5.07
CA GLY A 192 -22.71 -3.05 -5.96
C GLY A 192 -22.04 -1.80 -5.37
N GLU A 193 -21.08 -1.96 -4.48
CA GLU A 193 -20.38 -0.84 -3.83
C GLU A 193 -19.51 -0.06 -4.83
N ALA A 194 -19.58 1.27 -4.75
CA ALA A 194 -18.79 2.16 -5.59
C ALA A 194 -17.43 2.47 -4.95
N ILE A 195 -16.49 1.51 -4.96
CA ILE A 195 -15.11 1.75 -4.54
C ILE A 195 -14.41 2.53 -5.66
N VAL A 196 -14.24 3.85 -5.44
CA VAL A 196 -13.65 4.77 -6.43
C VAL A 196 -12.12 4.83 -6.34
N ALA A 197 -11.55 4.37 -5.23
CA ALA A 197 -10.13 4.21 -5.03
C ALA A 197 -9.88 3.14 -3.96
N MET A 198 -8.96 2.21 -4.23
CA MET A 198 -8.39 1.32 -3.22
C MET A 198 -6.89 1.56 -3.14
N VAL A 199 -6.35 1.62 -1.92
CA VAL A 199 -4.92 1.79 -1.63
C VAL A 199 -4.49 0.66 -0.71
N SER A 200 -3.62 -0.21 -1.21
CA SER A 200 -2.92 -1.22 -0.41
C SER A 200 -1.66 -0.60 0.17
N LEU A 201 -1.50 -0.69 1.48
CA LEU A 201 -0.28 -0.36 2.20
C LEU A 201 0.54 -1.66 2.32
N GLU A 202 1.63 -1.74 1.55
CA GLU A 202 2.42 -2.97 1.41
C GLU A 202 3.88 -2.71 1.70
N THR A 203 4.38 -3.19 2.85
CA THR A 203 5.77 -2.92 3.24
C THR A 203 6.17 -1.46 3.00
N ILE A 204 6.19 -0.63 4.01
CA ILE A 204 6.46 0.82 3.86
C ILE A 204 7.42 1.36 4.92
N GLY A 205 8.15 0.45 5.57
CA GLY A 205 8.98 0.79 6.73
C GLY A 205 10.48 0.88 6.46
N TYR A 206 11.00 0.50 5.28
CA TYR A 206 12.43 0.43 5.01
C TYR A 206 12.90 1.29 3.84
N TYR A 207 13.91 2.13 4.08
CA TYR A 207 14.49 3.04 3.08
C TYR A 207 16.00 3.13 3.25
N SER A 208 16.72 3.30 2.13
CA SER A 208 18.20 3.39 2.13
C SER A 208 18.69 4.38 1.08
N ASP A 209 19.56 5.32 1.48
CA ASP A 209 20.21 6.25 0.57
C ASP A 209 21.44 5.66 -0.14
N ALA A 210 21.83 4.42 0.19
CA ALA A 210 22.98 3.76 -0.42
C ALA A 210 22.74 3.50 -1.91
N SER A 211 23.71 3.85 -2.74
CA SER A 211 23.67 3.52 -4.17
C SER A 211 23.64 1.99 -4.35
N GLY A 212 22.79 1.48 -5.24
CA GLY A 212 22.63 0.05 -5.49
C GLY A 212 21.75 -0.66 -4.45
N SER A 213 21.14 0.07 -3.50
CA SER A 213 20.20 -0.50 -2.53
C SER A 213 18.82 -0.81 -3.11
N GLN A 214 18.58 -0.48 -4.38
CA GLN A 214 17.34 -0.77 -5.10
C GLN A 214 17.63 -1.60 -6.34
N SER A 215 16.94 -2.72 -6.48
CA SER A 215 16.90 -3.53 -7.70
C SER A 215 15.53 -3.46 -8.37
N TYR A 216 15.45 -3.95 -9.61
CA TYR A 216 14.21 -3.94 -10.41
C TYR A 216 14.18 -5.09 -11.39
N PRO A 217 12.99 -5.56 -11.80
CA PRO A 217 12.86 -6.35 -13.01
C PRO A 217 13.34 -5.54 -14.23
N PHE A 218 14.01 -6.21 -15.18
CA PHE A 218 14.39 -5.56 -16.45
C PHE A 218 13.13 -5.14 -17.24
N PRO A 219 13.08 -3.92 -17.83
CA PRO A 219 14.15 -2.92 -17.98
C PRO A 219 14.07 -1.75 -16.95
N PHE A 220 13.27 -1.84 -15.88
CA PHE A 220 12.96 -0.71 -14.99
C PHE A 220 14.20 -0.09 -14.33
N GLY A 221 15.25 -0.87 -14.07
CA GLY A 221 16.51 -0.34 -13.54
C GLY A 221 17.24 0.67 -14.43
N LEU A 222 16.82 0.81 -15.70
CA LEU A 222 17.31 1.85 -16.61
C LEU A 222 16.54 3.18 -16.48
N LEU A 223 15.40 3.17 -15.78
CA LEU A 223 14.44 4.26 -15.75
C LEU A 223 14.25 4.86 -14.34
N TYR A 224 14.54 4.08 -13.30
CA TYR A 224 14.29 4.46 -11.92
C TYR A 224 15.59 4.55 -11.09
N PRO A 225 15.58 5.25 -9.93
CA PRO A 225 16.75 5.44 -9.08
C PRO A 225 17.35 4.12 -8.58
N SER A 226 18.69 4.06 -8.45
CA SER A 226 19.39 2.90 -7.86
C SER A 226 19.45 2.93 -6.33
N ALA A 227 19.06 4.03 -5.69
CA ALA A 227 18.94 4.14 -4.24
C ALA A 227 17.50 3.91 -3.78
N GLY A 228 17.31 3.09 -2.77
CA GLY A 228 16.01 2.70 -2.23
C GLY A 228 15.42 3.71 -1.24
N ASN A 229 15.43 5.00 -1.56
CA ASN A 229 15.02 6.09 -0.67
C ASN A 229 13.72 6.78 -1.12
N PHE A 230 12.84 6.08 -1.82
CA PHE A 230 11.57 6.60 -2.32
C PHE A 230 10.39 5.67 -1.98
N LEU A 231 9.19 6.23 -1.91
CA LEU A 231 7.93 5.49 -1.93
C LEU A 231 7.60 5.10 -3.37
N ALA A 232 7.26 3.84 -3.63
CA ALA A 232 6.71 3.42 -4.91
C ALA A 232 5.18 3.43 -4.88
N VAL A 233 4.58 4.02 -5.92
CA VAL A 233 3.14 4.03 -6.20
C VAL A 233 2.90 3.16 -7.44
N VAL A 234 2.31 2.00 -7.24
CA VAL A 234 2.17 0.97 -8.27
C VAL A 234 0.70 0.78 -8.64
N GLY A 235 0.40 0.88 -9.92
CA GLY A 235 -0.93 0.67 -10.49
C GLY A 235 -0.89 -0.14 -11.77
N ASN A 236 -2.05 -0.69 -12.17
CA ASN A 236 -2.26 -1.19 -13.52
C ASN A 236 -2.68 -0.05 -14.47
N LEU A 237 -2.76 -0.33 -15.77
CA LEU A 237 -3.14 0.69 -16.77
C LEU A 237 -4.52 1.34 -16.46
N PRO A 238 -5.58 0.59 -16.10
CA PRO A 238 -6.85 1.20 -15.69
C PRO A 238 -6.75 2.11 -14.46
N SER A 239 -5.83 1.83 -13.54
CA SER A 239 -5.63 2.63 -12.31
C SER A 239 -4.69 3.84 -12.52
N ARG A 240 -4.17 4.07 -13.74
CA ARG A 240 -3.27 5.19 -14.04
C ARG A 240 -3.80 6.56 -13.60
N PRO A 241 -5.08 6.93 -13.84
CA PRO A 241 -5.61 8.21 -13.35
C PRO A 241 -5.52 8.34 -11.84
N LEU A 242 -5.84 7.28 -11.09
CA LEU A 242 -5.72 7.24 -9.64
C LEU A 242 -4.26 7.38 -9.18
N ALA A 243 -3.31 6.75 -9.89
CA ALA A 243 -1.88 6.88 -9.59
C ALA A 243 -1.40 8.33 -9.75
N ILE A 244 -1.79 9.00 -10.82
CA ILE A 244 -1.45 10.41 -11.07
C ILE A 244 -2.05 11.32 -9.99
N ASP A 245 -3.31 11.11 -9.61
CA ASP A 245 -3.99 11.90 -8.58
C ASP A 245 -3.33 11.69 -7.21
N PHE A 246 -3.01 10.45 -6.86
CA PHE A 246 -2.30 10.15 -5.61
C PHE A 246 -0.91 10.76 -5.59
N LEU A 247 -0.13 10.61 -6.67
CA LEU A 247 1.21 11.20 -6.79
C LEU A 247 1.18 12.72 -6.65
N ARG A 248 0.23 13.37 -7.31
CA ARG A 248 0.04 14.84 -7.19
C ARG A 248 -0.23 15.22 -5.75
N ALA A 249 -1.22 14.60 -5.11
CA ALA A 249 -1.59 14.89 -3.74
C ALA A 249 -0.45 14.65 -2.76
N PHE A 250 0.33 13.57 -2.95
CA PHE A 250 1.50 13.26 -2.12
C PHE A 250 2.62 14.29 -2.31
N MET A 251 2.94 14.65 -3.55
CA MET A 251 4.03 15.59 -3.86
C MET A 251 3.71 17.03 -3.45
N GLU A 252 2.43 17.44 -3.39
CA GLU A 252 1.98 18.75 -2.91
C GLU A 252 2.14 18.92 -1.38
N VAL A 253 2.27 17.81 -0.63
CA VAL A 253 2.27 17.83 0.84
C VAL A 253 3.51 17.21 1.47
N SER A 254 4.36 16.55 0.68
CA SER A 254 5.56 15.84 1.14
C SER A 254 6.76 16.12 0.24
N ASP A 255 7.91 16.37 0.87
CA ASP A 255 9.20 16.46 0.20
C ASP A 255 9.88 15.09 0.01
N PHE A 256 9.29 14.01 0.57
CA PHE A 256 9.85 12.67 0.44
C PHE A 256 9.87 12.20 -1.01
N PRO A 257 10.96 11.56 -1.50
CA PRO A 257 11.00 11.04 -2.86
C PRO A 257 9.89 10.02 -3.12
N VAL A 258 9.28 10.09 -4.30
CA VAL A 258 8.23 9.17 -4.72
C VAL A 258 8.41 8.83 -6.19
N GLU A 259 8.24 7.55 -6.53
CA GLU A 259 8.23 7.05 -7.90
C GLU A 259 6.89 6.38 -8.20
N GLY A 260 6.46 6.44 -9.46
CA GLY A 260 5.19 5.89 -9.87
C GLY A 260 5.30 5.03 -11.12
N VAL A 261 4.46 4.01 -11.20
CA VAL A 261 4.29 3.18 -12.39
C VAL A 261 2.83 2.78 -12.55
N ALA A 262 2.33 2.77 -13.79
CA ALA A 262 1.04 2.20 -14.14
C ALA A 262 1.22 1.32 -15.38
N THR A 263 1.32 0.00 -15.20
CA THR A 263 1.77 -0.91 -16.25
C THR A 263 0.99 -2.23 -16.28
N PHE A 264 1.49 -3.21 -17.02
CA PHE A 264 0.87 -4.53 -17.13
C PHE A 264 1.02 -5.33 -15.85
N GLU A 265 -0.07 -5.95 -15.40
CA GLU A 265 -0.14 -6.74 -14.17
C GLU A 265 0.83 -7.93 -14.13
N MET A 266 1.18 -8.49 -15.31
CA MET A 266 2.07 -9.66 -15.42
C MET A 266 3.55 -9.35 -15.13
N ILE A 267 3.94 -8.10 -15.02
CA ILE A 267 5.32 -7.73 -14.68
C ILE A 267 5.56 -8.07 -13.20
N PRO A 268 6.64 -8.81 -12.86
CA PRO A 268 6.94 -9.20 -11.49
C PRO A 268 6.94 -8.00 -10.52
N GLY A 269 6.23 -8.12 -9.40
CA GLY A 269 6.10 -7.10 -8.37
C GLY A 269 4.91 -6.14 -8.57
N ILE A 270 4.32 -6.06 -9.77
CA ILE A 270 3.24 -5.09 -10.03
C ILE A 270 1.92 -5.49 -9.37
N ASN A 271 1.63 -6.79 -9.29
CA ASN A 271 0.38 -7.32 -8.76
C ASN A 271 0.57 -8.05 -7.41
N TRP A 272 1.70 -7.84 -6.72
CA TRP A 272 2.06 -8.58 -5.50
C TRP A 272 1.58 -7.84 -4.25
N SER A 273 0.28 -7.78 -4.01
CA SER A 273 -0.40 -7.43 -2.77
C SER A 273 -1.93 -7.38 -2.95
N ASP A 274 -2.64 -6.97 -1.90
CA ASP A 274 -4.10 -6.88 -1.78
C ASP A 274 -4.81 -6.10 -2.91
N HIS A 275 -4.15 -5.10 -3.50
CA HIS A 275 -4.70 -4.30 -4.61
C HIS A 275 -5.05 -5.14 -5.84
N TRP A 276 -4.33 -6.25 -6.11
CA TRP A 276 -4.66 -7.20 -7.17
C TRP A 276 -6.07 -7.74 -7.05
N SER A 277 -6.53 -8.04 -5.83
CA SER A 277 -7.87 -8.53 -5.55
C SER A 277 -8.96 -7.57 -6.05
N PHE A 278 -8.72 -6.27 -5.95
CA PHE A 278 -9.64 -5.23 -6.41
C PHE A 278 -9.58 -5.04 -7.93
N TRP A 279 -8.40 -5.18 -8.54
CA TRP A 279 -8.30 -5.20 -10.01
C TRP A 279 -9.11 -6.34 -10.63
N LYS A 280 -9.13 -7.53 -10.00
CA LYS A 280 -9.94 -8.67 -10.46
C LYS A 280 -11.44 -8.37 -10.47
N GLU A 281 -11.89 -7.46 -9.65
CA GLU A 281 -13.29 -6.99 -9.59
C GLU A 281 -13.53 -5.69 -10.38
N GLY A 282 -12.51 -5.18 -11.09
CA GLY A 282 -12.60 -3.99 -11.93
C GLY A 282 -12.58 -2.68 -11.16
N TYR A 283 -12.13 -2.67 -9.89
CA TYR A 283 -11.95 -1.46 -9.11
C TYR A 283 -10.57 -0.82 -9.35
N PRO A 284 -10.48 0.51 -9.41
CA PRO A 284 -9.18 1.18 -9.45
C PRO A 284 -8.46 1.00 -8.12
N ALA A 285 -7.23 0.48 -8.17
CA ALA A 285 -6.44 0.20 -6.98
C ALA A 285 -4.96 0.50 -7.17
N LEU A 286 -4.27 0.86 -6.08
CA LEU A 286 -2.85 1.12 -6.01
C LEU A 286 -2.21 0.30 -4.89
N MET A 287 -0.96 -0.08 -5.09
CA MET A 287 -0.07 -0.50 -4.02
C MET A 287 0.91 0.64 -3.71
N LEU A 288 1.04 0.97 -2.43
CA LEU A 288 2.08 1.86 -1.90
C LEU A 288 3.10 1.00 -1.17
N THR A 289 4.36 1.05 -1.61
CA THR A 289 5.36 0.11 -1.11
C THR A 289 6.76 0.73 -1.05
N ASP A 290 7.58 0.20 -0.15
CA ASP A 290 9.03 0.38 -0.16
C ASP A 290 9.72 -0.58 -1.14
N THR A 291 8.92 -1.37 -1.91
CA THR A 291 9.36 -2.37 -2.89
C THR A 291 10.05 -3.63 -2.30
N ALA A 292 9.71 -4.02 -1.09
CA ALA A 292 10.34 -5.05 -0.26
C ALA A 292 11.23 -6.10 -0.96
N PRO A 293 10.76 -6.96 -1.88
CA PRO A 293 11.61 -8.00 -2.48
C PRO A 293 12.76 -7.45 -3.32
N PHE A 294 12.70 -6.16 -3.69
CA PHE A 294 13.70 -5.49 -4.52
C PHE A 294 14.60 -4.52 -3.73
N ARG A 295 14.33 -4.35 -2.41
CA ARG A 295 15.02 -3.37 -1.56
C ARG A 295 15.38 -3.89 -0.18
N TYR A 296 14.45 -4.55 0.51
CA TYR A 296 14.56 -4.92 1.92
C TYR A 296 15.27 -6.28 2.07
N PRO A 297 16.51 -6.33 2.64
CA PRO A 297 17.27 -7.58 2.71
C PRO A 297 16.63 -8.67 3.58
N GLN A 298 15.77 -8.28 4.53
CA GLN A 298 15.09 -9.17 5.47
C GLN A 298 13.68 -9.58 5.01
N TYR A 299 13.31 -9.28 3.77
CA TYR A 299 12.02 -9.68 3.21
C TYR A 299 11.82 -11.20 3.31
N HIS A 300 10.70 -11.63 3.87
CA HIS A 300 10.35 -13.03 4.15
C HIS A 300 11.38 -13.82 4.99
N ALA A 301 12.20 -13.11 5.76
CA ALA A 301 13.25 -13.71 6.60
C ALA A 301 12.91 -13.65 8.10
N PRO A 302 13.52 -14.52 8.93
CA PRO A 302 13.36 -14.45 10.40
C PRO A 302 13.84 -13.13 11.01
N GLU A 303 14.65 -12.40 10.28
CA GLU A 303 15.23 -11.10 10.65
C GLU A 303 14.33 -9.91 10.27
N ASP A 304 13.11 -10.11 9.76
CA ASP A 304 12.13 -9.03 9.61
C ASP A 304 11.56 -8.60 10.97
N ILE A 305 12.40 -7.92 11.73
CA ILE A 305 12.14 -7.44 13.10
C ILE A 305 12.13 -5.90 13.14
N PRO A 306 11.53 -5.29 14.18
CA PRO A 306 11.38 -3.83 14.28
C PRO A 306 12.69 -3.03 14.16
N ASP A 307 13.81 -3.60 14.58
CA ASP A 307 15.10 -2.91 14.61
C ASP A 307 15.73 -2.71 13.20
N HIS A 308 15.22 -3.38 12.18
CA HIS A 308 15.67 -3.24 10.79
C HIS A 308 14.89 -2.20 9.99
N LEU A 309 13.81 -1.63 10.53
CA LEU A 309 13.08 -0.55 9.88
C LEU A 309 13.84 0.79 9.96
N THR A 310 13.42 1.76 9.17
CA THR A 310 13.96 3.12 9.15
C THR A 310 12.90 4.13 9.63
N PRO A 311 12.67 4.24 10.97
CA PRO A 311 11.52 4.96 11.52
C PRO A 311 11.36 6.40 11.05
N PRO A 312 12.43 7.23 10.94
CA PRO A 312 12.27 8.61 10.47
C PRO A 312 11.76 8.71 9.03
N ALA A 313 12.25 7.85 8.13
CA ALA A 313 11.80 7.80 6.75
C ALA A 313 10.36 7.25 6.66
N PHE A 314 10.06 6.19 7.41
CA PHE A 314 8.72 5.61 7.50
C PHE A 314 7.69 6.65 7.95
N ALA A 315 7.98 7.44 8.99
CA ALA A 315 7.07 8.48 9.48
C ALA A 315 6.87 9.61 8.46
N ARG A 316 7.93 10.03 7.75
CA ARG A 316 7.82 11.04 6.67
C ARG A 316 6.92 10.55 5.53
N VAL A 317 7.10 9.32 5.09
CA VAL A 317 6.25 8.67 4.09
C VAL A 317 4.82 8.56 4.60
N GLY A 318 4.64 8.03 5.82
CA GLY A 318 3.31 7.88 6.45
C GLY A 318 2.55 9.21 6.54
N HIS A 319 3.22 10.28 6.94
CA HIS A 319 2.62 11.63 6.95
C HIS A 319 2.14 12.04 5.55
N GLY A 320 2.98 11.86 4.51
CA GLY A 320 2.61 12.18 3.13
C GLY A 320 1.42 11.35 2.65
N ILE A 321 1.39 10.03 2.94
CA ILE A 321 0.30 9.14 2.57
C ILE A 321 -1.02 9.58 3.25
N ILE A 322 -0.99 9.90 4.54
CA ILE A 322 -2.19 10.39 5.27
C ILE A 322 -2.79 11.61 4.59
N GLN A 323 -1.97 12.58 4.20
CA GLN A 323 -2.45 13.80 3.53
C GLN A 323 -2.94 13.52 2.09
N ALA A 324 -2.28 12.64 1.34
CA ALA A 324 -2.72 12.24 0.01
C ALA A 324 -4.08 11.52 0.06
N VAL A 325 -4.29 10.64 1.04
CA VAL A 325 -5.58 9.97 1.25
C VAL A 325 -6.67 10.97 1.63
N ARG A 326 -6.34 12.02 2.40
CA ARG A 326 -7.29 13.12 2.70
C ARG A 326 -7.78 13.80 1.42
N HIS A 327 -6.89 14.00 0.46
CA HIS A 327 -7.26 14.55 -0.85
C HIS A 327 -8.21 13.59 -1.61
N LEU A 328 -7.91 12.28 -1.66
CA LEU A 328 -8.78 11.29 -2.30
C LEU A 328 -10.17 11.21 -1.66
N ALA A 329 -10.24 11.32 -0.33
CA ALA A 329 -11.50 11.29 0.42
C ALA A 329 -12.28 12.64 0.35
N SER A 330 -11.61 13.73 0.01
CA SER A 330 -12.22 15.07 -0.12
C SER A 330 -11.59 15.83 -1.30
N PRO A 331 -11.78 15.37 -2.55
CA PRO A 331 -11.26 16.06 -3.71
C PRO A 331 -11.90 17.45 -3.82
N ARG A 332 -11.09 18.43 -4.18
CA ARG A 332 -11.51 19.82 -4.41
C ARG A 332 -12.44 19.97 -5.60
#